data_25d00d69d1921970fc8c1b7938b2d4f9
#
_entry.id   25d00d69d1921970fc8c1b7938b2d4f9
#
_cell.length_a   1.000
_cell.length_b   1.000
_cell.length_c   1.000
_cell.angle_alpha   90.00
_cell.angle_beta   90.00
_cell.angle_gamma   90.00
#
_symmetry.space_group_name_H-M   'P 1'
#
loop_
_entity.id
_entity.type
_entity.pdbx_description
1 polymer ?
#
loop_
_entity_poly.entity_id
_entity_poly.type
_entity_poly.pdbx_seq_one_letter_code
_entity_poly.pdbx_strand_id
1 'polypeptide(L)'
;MFLVISMERLQKVIANSGYCSRRKAEELIKNGKVMVNGKKIEELGFKVDGNDIITVENKILKKENKEYILLYKPRGVVTTTSDEKGRKTVLDLIETNKRLYPVGRLDYDTSGLLLLTNDGELTNILIHPKNEIDKVYIAKINGIMNGFEIKTLEKGVLID
;
A
#
# COMPACT_ATOMS: atom_id res chain seq x y z
N MET A 1 21.96 3.79 28.15
CA MET A 1 20.94 4.11 27.14
C MET A 1 21.09 3.09 26.02
N PHE A 2 20.24 2.06 26.00
CA PHE A 2 20.30 1.06 24.94
C PHE A 2 19.63 1.67 23.69
N LEU A 3 20.41 1.90 22.63
CA LEU A 3 19.84 2.19 21.31
C LEU A 3 19.11 0.93 20.83
N VAL A 4 17.78 0.98 20.81
CA VAL A 4 17.00 -0.08 20.16
C VAL A 4 17.16 0.13 18.66
N ILE A 5 18.08 -0.63 18.06
CA ILE A 5 18.24 -0.67 16.60
C ILE A 5 17.02 -1.40 16.06
N SER A 6 16.12 -0.67 15.41
CA SER A 6 14.93 -1.25 14.80
C SER A 6 15.35 -2.02 13.53
N MET A 7 15.33 -3.35 13.62
CA MET A 7 15.60 -4.24 12.49
C MET A 7 14.37 -4.35 11.59
N GLU A 8 14.49 -4.02 10.33
CA GLU A 8 13.42 -4.12 9.33
C GLU A 8 13.74 -5.18 8.26
N ARG A 9 12.71 -5.81 7.69
CA ARG A 9 12.90 -6.75 6.57
C ARG A 9 13.44 -6.01 5.34
N LEU A 10 14.48 -6.56 4.70
CA LEU A 10 15.17 -5.96 3.56
C LEU A 10 14.18 -5.55 2.43
N GLN A 11 13.23 -6.42 2.05
CA GLN A 11 12.22 -6.09 1.04
C GLN A 11 11.32 -4.91 1.45
N LYS A 12 11.10 -4.69 2.76
CA LYS A 12 10.34 -3.52 3.25
C LYS A 12 11.16 -2.25 3.05
N VAL A 13 12.44 -2.27 3.37
CA VAL A 13 13.34 -1.12 3.21
C VAL A 13 13.50 -0.75 1.74
N ILE A 14 13.68 -1.73 0.84
CA ILE A 14 13.73 -1.52 -0.61
C ILE A 14 12.42 -0.88 -1.11
N ALA A 15 11.27 -1.36 -0.65
CA ALA A 15 9.99 -0.78 -1.06
C ALA A 15 9.77 0.64 -0.51
N ASN A 16 10.22 0.92 0.71
CA ASN A 16 10.12 2.25 1.35
C ASN A 16 11.07 3.28 0.72
N SER A 17 12.10 2.85 -0.01
CA SER A 17 12.97 3.73 -0.81
C SER A 17 12.36 4.12 -2.16
N GLY A 18 11.15 3.67 -2.46
CA GLY A 18 10.48 3.95 -3.74
C GLY A 18 10.98 3.10 -4.93
N TYR A 19 12.01 2.25 -4.74
CA TYR A 19 12.63 1.51 -5.84
C TYR A 19 11.66 0.56 -6.55
N CYS A 20 10.91 -0.27 -5.79
CA CYS A 20 9.92 -1.19 -6.34
C CYS A 20 8.90 -1.65 -5.28
N SER A 21 7.97 -2.55 -5.66
CA SER A 21 7.05 -3.18 -4.71
C SER A 21 7.79 -4.18 -3.80
N ARG A 22 7.22 -4.50 -2.63
CA ARG A 22 7.78 -5.52 -1.72
C ARG A 22 7.93 -6.88 -2.40
N ARG A 23 6.96 -7.31 -3.22
CA ARG A 23 7.03 -8.57 -3.99
C ARG A 23 8.16 -8.51 -5.01
N LYS A 24 8.30 -7.40 -5.73
CA LYS A 24 9.40 -7.23 -6.69
C LYS A 24 10.76 -7.19 -5.99
N ALA A 25 10.85 -6.60 -4.81
CA ALA A 25 12.07 -6.62 -3.99
C ALA A 25 12.44 -8.06 -3.58
N GLU A 26 11.48 -8.90 -3.22
CA GLU A 26 11.72 -10.32 -2.93
C GLU A 26 12.26 -11.09 -4.14
N GLU A 27 11.74 -10.82 -5.34
CA GLU A 27 12.27 -11.39 -6.59
C GLU A 27 13.71 -10.94 -6.85
N LEU A 28 14.02 -9.66 -6.65
CA LEU A 28 15.37 -9.12 -6.82
C LEU A 28 16.35 -9.73 -5.81
N ILE A 29 15.92 -9.94 -4.56
CA ILE A 29 16.72 -10.62 -3.53
C ILE A 29 17.01 -12.07 -3.97
N LYS A 30 15.98 -12.86 -4.32
CA LYS A 30 16.15 -14.24 -4.80
C LYS A 30 17.09 -14.36 -6.00
N ASN A 31 17.04 -13.37 -6.90
CA ASN A 31 17.87 -13.34 -8.10
C ASN A 31 19.28 -12.76 -7.85
N GLY A 32 19.66 -12.53 -6.59
CA GLY A 32 20.98 -12.05 -6.20
C GLY A 32 21.30 -10.64 -6.72
N LYS A 33 20.28 -9.81 -6.92
CA LYS A 33 20.41 -8.43 -7.41
C LYS A 33 20.54 -7.40 -6.28
N VAL A 34 20.58 -7.86 -5.02
CA VAL A 34 20.62 -7.01 -3.84
C VAL A 34 21.88 -7.29 -3.02
N MET A 35 22.53 -6.22 -2.59
CA MET A 35 23.67 -6.29 -1.68
C MET A 35 23.36 -5.47 -0.40
N VAL A 36 23.89 -5.95 0.72
CA VAL A 36 23.91 -5.21 1.99
C VAL A 36 25.37 -5.14 2.45
N ASN A 37 25.90 -3.94 2.64
CA ASN A 37 27.30 -3.69 3.00
C ASN A 37 28.29 -4.43 2.07
N GLY A 38 27.99 -4.44 0.77
CA GLY A 38 28.81 -5.11 -0.25
C GLY A 38 28.67 -6.62 -0.33
N LYS A 39 27.86 -7.25 0.55
CA LYS A 39 27.59 -8.71 0.51
C LYS A 39 26.28 -8.97 -0.21
N LYS A 40 26.29 -9.89 -1.16
CA LYS A 40 25.11 -10.36 -1.88
C LYS A 40 24.15 -11.08 -0.92
N ILE A 41 22.87 -10.72 -0.97
CA ILE A 41 21.81 -11.31 -0.17
C ILE A 41 20.80 -11.99 -1.11
N GLU A 42 20.53 -13.26 -0.85
CA GLU A 42 19.56 -14.10 -1.60
C GLU A 42 18.49 -14.69 -0.66
N GLU A 43 18.69 -14.55 0.65
CA GLU A 43 17.78 -15.07 1.68
C GLU A 43 16.58 -14.14 1.86
N LEU A 44 15.37 -14.72 1.78
CA LEU A 44 14.13 -14.00 2.10
C LEU A 44 13.98 -13.81 3.61
N GLY A 45 13.45 -12.64 3.97
CA GLY A 45 13.25 -12.30 5.38
C GLY A 45 14.48 -11.72 6.06
N PHE A 46 15.61 -11.59 5.34
CA PHE A 46 16.83 -10.92 5.84
C PHE A 46 16.47 -9.55 6.43
N LYS A 47 17.06 -9.21 7.56
CA LYS A 47 16.79 -7.97 8.29
C LYS A 47 18.00 -7.06 8.22
N VAL A 48 17.72 -5.77 8.10
CA VAL A 48 18.69 -4.67 8.04
C VAL A 48 18.35 -3.61 9.06
N ASP A 49 19.33 -2.82 9.43
CA ASP A 49 19.14 -1.63 10.27
C ASP A 49 19.36 -0.32 9.49
N GLY A 50 19.21 0.80 10.19
CA GLY A 50 19.31 2.13 9.56
C GLY A 50 20.72 2.53 9.11
N ASN A 51 21.76 1.78 9.47
CA ASN A 51 23.16 2.04 9.12
C ASN A 51 23.61 1.19 7.93
N ASP A 52 22.83 0.18 7.55
CA ASP A 52 23.19 -0.71 6.45
C ASP A 52 23.12 0.01 5.09
N ILE A 53 24.16 -0.14 4.30
CA ILE A 53 24.20 0.34 2.92
C ILE A 53 23.58 -0.73 2.02
N ILE A 54 22.41 -0.42 1.46
CA ILE A 54 21.68 -1.32 0.57
C ILE A 54 21.89 -0.88 -0.87
N THR A 55 22.28 -1.83 -1.72
CA THR A 55 22.47 -1.63 -3.15
C THR A 55 21.56 -2.60 -3.92
N VAL A 56 20.82 -2.10 -4.89
CA VAL A 56 19.96 -2.89 -5.78
C VAL A 56 20.37 -2.61 -7.21
N GLU A 57 20.72 -3.65 -7.97
CA GLU A 57 21.19 -3.52 -9.36
C GLU A 57 22.24 -2.43 -9.52
N ASN A 58 23.24 -2.42 -8.61
CA ASN A 58 24.34 -1.46 -8.53
C ASN A 58 23.96 -0.01 -8.19
N LYS A 59 22.72 0.25 -7.78
CA LYS A 59 22.26 1.56 -7.31
C LYS A 59 22.13 1.55 -5.80
N ILE A 60 22.82 2.47 -5.11
CA ILE A 60 22.65 2.67 -3.67
C ILE A 60 21.27 3.25 -3.40
N LEU A 61 20.51 2.60 -2.52
CA LEU A 61 19.21 3.09 -2.12
C LEU A 61 19.35 4.31 -1.19
N LYS A 62 18.48 5.27 -1.41
CA LYS A 62 18.32 6.44 -0.54
C LYS A 62 16.91 6.42 0.05
N LYS A 63 16.78 6.91 1.27
CA LYS A 63 15.47 7.09 1.90
C LYS A 63 14.67 8.12 1.11
N GLU A 64 13.47 7.75 0.70
CA GLU A 64 12.55 8.64 0.00
C GLU A 64 11.72 9.46 1.01
N ASN A 65 11.49 10.73 0.71
CA ASN A 65 10.57 11.55 1.51
C ASN A 65 9.14 11.05 1.33
N LYS A 66 8.41 10.97 2.42
CA LYS A 66 7.00 10.59 2.41
C LYS A 66 6.15 11.63 1.67
N GLU A 67 5.13 11.15 0.98
CA GLU A 67 4.17 11.97 0.25
C GLU A 67 2.77 11.45 0.52
N TYR A 68 1.81 12.36 0.62
CA TYR A 68 0.41 12.06 0.92
C TYR A 68 -0.48 12.85 -0.03
N ILE A 69 -1.29 12.15 -0.80
CA ILE A 69 -2.26 12.76 -1.72
C ILE A 69 -3.65 12.28 -1.33
N LEU A 70 -4.53 13.23 -1.08
CA LEU A 70 -5.92 12.98 -0.82
C LEU A 70 -6.71 13.17 -2.12
N LEU A 71 -7.19 12.05 -2.68
CA LEU A 71 -7.89 12.00 -3.94
C LEU A 71 -9.39 11.80 -3.70
N TYR A 72 -10.25 12.63 -4.32
CA TYR A 72 -11.62 12.23 -4.54
C TYR A 72 -11.68 11.31 -5.75
N LYS A 73 -11.69 9.99 -5.51
CA LYS A 73 -11.76 9.01 -6.58
C LYS A 73 -13.12 9.09 -7.30
N PRO A 74 -13.17 9.33 -8.62
CA PRO A 74 -14.40 9.24 -9.38
C PRO A 74 -14.79 7.79 -9.66
N ARG A 75 -16.02 7.57 -10.14
CA ARG A 75 -16.45 6.31 -10.73
C ARG A 75 -15.69 6.02 -12.02
N GLY A 76 -15.64 4.78 -12.44
CA GLY A 76 -14.97 4.37 -13.68
C GLY A 76 -13.45 4.32 -13.61
N VAL A 77 -12.88 4.31 -12.40
CA VAL A 77 -11.44 4.28 -12.16
C VAL A 77 -11.10 3.15 -11.20
N VAL A 78 -10.06 2.37 -11.51
CA VAL A 78 -9.65 1.20 -10.71
C VAL A 78 -8.70 1.64 -9.59
N THR A 79 -8.93 1.14 -8.38
CA THR A 79 -8.03 1.37 -7.23
C THR A 79 -6.87 0.35 -7.28
N THR A 80 -5.89 0.62 -8.12
CA THR A 80 -4.68 -0.19 -8.26
C THR A 80 -3.50 0.67 -8.69
N THR A 81 -2.28 0.16 -8.51
CA THR A 81 -1.05 0.78 -9.03
C THR A 81 -0.68 0.28 -10.44
N SER A 82 -1.34 -0.77 -10.92
CA SER A 82 -1.18 -1.31 -12.28
C SER A 82 -2.41 -2.11 -12.64
N ASP A 83 -2.87 -2.02 -13.88
CA ASP A 83 -4.03 -2.77 -14.39
C ASP A 83 -3.68 -3.50 -15.68
N GLU A 84 -3.83 -4.82 -15.70
CA GLU A 84 -3.52 -5.66 -16.86
C GLU A 84 -4.49 -5.46 -18.04
N LYS A 85 -5.67 -4.90 -17.76
CA LYS A 85 -6.70 -4.62 -18.78
C LYS A 85 -6.59 -3.22 -19.36
N GLY A 86 -5.59 -2.44 -18.97
CA GLY A 86 -5.37 -1.07 -19.46
C GLY A 86 -6.45 -0.07 -19.06
N ARG A 87 -7.24 -0.35 -18.00
CA ARG A 87 -8.24 0.58 -17.49
C ARG A 87 -7.56 1.72 -16.73
N LYS A 88 -8.19 2.88 -16.72
CA LYS A 88 -7.72 4.05 -15.96
C LYS A 88 -7.63 3.72 -14.46
N THR A 89 -6.49 3.99 -13.88
CA THR A 89 -6.19 3.74 -12.46
C THR A 89 -6.19 5.03 -11.65
N VAL A 90 -6.19 4.91 -10.34
CA VAL A 90 -6.09 6.09 -9.43
C VAL A 90 -4.77 6.84 -9.59
N LEU A 91 -3.69 6.17 -10.05
CA LEU A 91 -2.41 6.84 -10.32
C LEU A 91 -2.45 7.73 -11.56
N ASP A 92 -3.30 7.43 -12.54
CA ASP A 92 -3.48 8.26 -13.74
C ASP A 92 -4.21 9.58 -13.46
N LEU A 93 -4.68 9.79 -12.23
CA LEU A 93 -5.38 11.00 -11.79
C LEU A 93 -4.50 11.96 -10.99
N ILE A 94 -3.25 11.60 -10.71
CA ILE A 94 -2.35 12.38 -9.88
C ILE A 94 -1.04 12.63 -10.61
N GLU A 95 -0.40 13.75 -10.28
CA GLU A 95 0.95 14.07 -10.75
C GLU A 95 1.93 13.84 -9.60
N THR A 96 2.82 12.86 -9.78
CA THR A 96 3.88 12.56 -8.82
C THR A 96 5.03 11.86 -9.51
N ASN A 97 6.25 12.09 -9.05
CA ASN A 97 7.44 11.35 -9.46
C ASN A 97 7.80 10.23 -8.46
N LYS A 98 6.99 10.05 -7.42
CA LYS A 98 7.19 9.02 -6.41
C LYS A 98 6.28 7.83 -6.65
N ARG A 99 6.72 6.70 -6.11
CA ARG A 99 5.93 5.48 -6.14
C ARG A 99 4.89 5.48 -5.03
N LEU A 100 3.72 6.08 -5.29
CA LEU A 100 2.57 6.06 -4.38
C LEU A 100 1.69 4.82 -4.61
N TYR A 101 0.91 4.48 -3.59
CA TYR A 101 -0.11 3.42 -3.63
C TYR A 101 -1.32 3.82 -2.79
N PRO A 102 -2.52 3.31 -3.12
CA PRO A 102 -3.73 3.64 -2.39
C PRO A 102 -3.76 2.97 -1.00
N VAL A 103 -4.28 3.69 -0.02
CA VAL A 103 -4.58 3.19 1.33
C VAL A 103 -6.00 2.65 1.37
N GLY A 104 -6.14 1.35 1.29
CA GLY A 104 -7.42 0.71 1.09
C GLY A 104 -7.88 0.74 -0.37
N ARG A 105 -9.15 0.46 -0.59
CA ARG A 105 -9.72 0.36 -1.94
C ARG A 105 -11.15 0.88 -1.96
N LEU A 106 -11.50 1.53 -3.07
CA LEU A 106 -12.87 1.77 -3.49
C LEU A 106 -13.11 1.05 -4.81
N ASP A 107 -14.28 0.46 -4.97
CA ASP A 107 -14.62 -0.29 -6.19
C ASP A 107 -14.72 0.62 -7.41
N TYR A 108 -14.75 0.01 -8.59
CA TYR A 108 -14.77 0.71 -9.88
C TYR A 108 -15.91 1.75 -9.96
N ASP A 109 -17.12 1.34 -9.52
CA ASP A 109 -18.32 2.18 -9.54
C ASP A 109 -18.55 2.99 -8.26
N THR A 110 -17.62 2.93 -7.31
CA THR A 110 -17.65 3.72 -6.07
C THR A 110 -16.83 4.98 -6.23
N SER A 111 -17.39 6.12 -5.81
CA SER A 111 -16.65 7.38 -5.68
C SER A 111 -16.46 7.75 -4.22
N GLY A 112 -15.43 8.50 -3.90
CA GLY A 112 -15.17 8.96 -2.54
C GLY A 112 -13.71 9.25 -2.24
N LEU A 113 -13.45 9.48 -0.97
CA LEU A 113 -12.14 9.83 -0.46
C LEU A 113 -11.19 8.63 -0.49
N LEU A 114 -10.03 8.81 -1.09
CA LEU A 114 -8.95 7.82 -1.15
C LEU A 114 -7.61 8.49 -0.87
N LEU A 115 -6.90 8.00 0.13
CA LEU A 115 -5.54 8.43 0.41
C LEU A 115 -4.55 7.60 -0.44
N LEU A 116 -3.59 8.28 -1.08
CA LEU A 116 -2.45 7.67 -1.74
C LEU A 116 -1.17 8.13 -1.04
N THR A 117 -0.25 7.21 -0.81
CA THR A 117 1.01 7.52 -0.11
C THR A 117 2.10 6.48 -0.41
N ASN A 118 3.35 6.80 -0.10
CA ASN A 118 4.48 5.86 0.03
C ASN A 118 4.80 5.53 1.50
N ASP A 119 3.97 5.97 2.46
CA ASP A 119 4.12 5.67 3.88
C ASP A 119 3.44 4.35 4.28
N GLY A 120 4.23 3.27 4.29
CA GLY A 120 3.72 1.95 4.66
C GLY A 120 3.38 1.79 6.15
N GLU A 121 3.92 2.63 7.02
CA GLU A 121 3.60 2.59 8.46
C GLU A 121 2.24 3.22 8.71
N LEU A 122 2.00 4.42 8.17
CA LEU A 122 0.69 5.06 8.21
C LEU A 122 -0.38 4.19 7.53
N THR A 123 -0.06 3.62 6.35
CA THR A 123 -0.97 2.70 5.67
C THR A 123 -1.38 1.55 6.56
N ASN A 124 -0.43 0.89 7.24
CA ASN A 124 -0.74 -0.21 8.15
C ASN A 124 -1.61 0.24 9.33
N ILE A 125 -1.36 1.44 9.88
CA ILE A 125 -2.20 2.00 10.96
C ILE A 125 -3.64 2.18 10.48
N LEU A 126 -3.83 2.75 9.28
CA LEU A 126 -5.16 3.09 8.78
C LEU A 126 -6.00 1.89 8.30
N ILE A 127 -5.36 0.80 7.83
CA ILE A 127 -6.10 -0.34 7.26
C ILE A 127 -6.12 -1.59 8.13
N HIS A 128 -5.22 -1.70 9.12
CA HIS A 128 -5.15 -2.91 9.92
C HIS A 128 -6.34 -3.02 10.88
N PRO A 129 -7.08 -4.14 10.89
CA PRO A 129 -8.31 -4.29 11.68
C PRO A 129 -8.15 -3.98 13.17
N LYS A 130 -7.00 -4.30 13.76
CA LYS A 130 -6.72 -4.05 15.19
C LYS A 130 -6.80 -2.58 15.62
N ASN A 131 -6.71 -1.65 14.67
CA ASN A 131 -6.70 -0.23 14.97
C ASN A 131 -8.10 0.40 14.89
N GLU A 132 -9.11 -0.39 14.50
CA GLU A 132 -10.54 -0.04 14.52
C GLU A 132 -10.85 1.34 13.92
N ILE A 133 -10.16 1.69 12.82
CA ILE A 133 -10.40 2.95 12.12
C ILE A 133 -11.70 2.85 11.33
N ASP A 134 -12.69 3.64 11.72
CA ASP A 134 -14.00 3.68 11.09
C ASP A 134 -13.93 4.13 9.62
N LYS A 135 -14.75 3.47 8.78
CA LYS A 135 -14.96 3.84 7.38
C LYS A 135 -16.44 3.99 7.13
N VAL A 136 -16.86 5.22 6.84
CA VAL A 136 -18.26 5.55 6.60
C VAL A 136 -18.55 5.49 5.11
N TYR A 137 -19.58 4.72 4.73
CA TYR A 137 -20.07 4.59 3.36
C TYR A 137 -21.53 5.03 3.26
N ILE A 138 -21.87 5.73 2.19
CA ILE A 138 -23.25 6.07 1.85
C ILE A 138 -23.61 5.26 0.62
N ALA A 139 -24.56 4.33 0.77
CA ALA A 139 -25.07 3.51 -0.31
C ALA A 139 -26.40 4.12 -0.84
N LYS A 140 -26.45 4.38 -2.15
CA LYS A 140 -27.72 4.72 -2.84
C LYS A 140 -28.35 3.43 -3.34
N ILE A 141 -29.56 3.14 -2.86
CA ILE A 141 -30.33 1.95 -3.22
C ILE A 141 -31.55 2.31 -4.05
N ASN A 142 -32.13 1.33 -4.75
CA ASN A 142 -33.44 1.44 -5.39
C ASN A 142 -34.54 1.09 -4.38
N GLY A 143 -35.52 1.99 -4.23
CA GLY A 143 -36.63 1.79 -3.28
C GLY A 143 -36.33 2.30 -1.88
N ILE A 144 -37.22 1.96 -0.95
CA ILE A 144 -37.15 2.34 0.47
C ILE A 144 -37.08 1.06 1.28
N MET A 145 -36.02 0.91 2.07
CA MET A 145 -35.89 -0.23 2.99
C MET A 145 -36.84 -0.10 4.17
N ASN A 146 -37.50 -1.19 4.51
CA ASN A 146 -38.29 -1.28 5.72
C ASN A 146 -37.42 -1.61 6.95
N GLY A 147 -37.97 -1.44 8.15
CA GLY A 147 -37.23 -1.66 9.41
C GLY A 147 -36.69 -3.09 9.61
N PHE A 148 -37.33 -4.09 9.01
CA PHE A 148 -36.85 -5.47 9.07
C PHE A 148 -35.60 -5.67 8.18
N GLU A 149 -35.61 -5.13 6.97
CA GLU A 149 -34.48 -5.20 6.04
C GLU A 149 -33.26 -4.49 6.60
N ILE A 150 -33.46 -3.31 7.22
CA ILE A 150 -32.36 -2.57 7.90
C ILE A 150 -31.76 -3.42 9.01
N LYS A 151 -32.58 -3.96 9.90
CA LYS A 151 -32.10 -4.82 11.01
C LYS A 151 -31.39 -6.10 10.52
N THR A 152 -31.80 -6.61 9.36
CA THR A 152 -31.16 -7.79 8.76
C THR A 152 -29.75 -7.43 8.27
N LEU A 153 -29.57 -6.28 7.62
CA LEU A 153 -28.27 -5.79 7.21
C LEU A 153 -27.35 -5.49 8.39
N GLU A 154 -27.87 -4.88 9.46
CA GLU A 154 -27.12 -4.60 10.69
C GLU A 154 -26.56 -5.86 11.35
N LYS A 155 -27.31 -6.97 11.28
CA LYS A 155 -26.88 -8.29 11.80
C LYS A 155 -25.85 -8.99 10.91
N GLY A 156 -25.71 -8.53 9.69
CA GLY A 156 -24.89 -9.15 8.65
C GLY A 156 -25.71 -10.09 7.77
N VAL A 157 -25.37 -10.12 6.50
CA VAL A 157 -25.95 -11.01 5.50
C VAL A 157 -24.85 -11.84 4.85
N LEU A 158 -25.20 -13.08 4.47
CA LEU A 158 -24.29 -13.92 3.70
C LEU A 158 -24.16 -13.34 2.29
N ILE A 159 -22.95 -13.17 1.83
CA ILE A 159 -22.62 -12.73 0.46
C ILE A 159 -21.95 -13.91 -0.24
N ASP A 160 -22.45 -14.29 -1.41
CA ASP A 160 -21.89 -15.35 -2.26
C ASP A 160 -20.59 -14.89 -2.95
#